data_8c759f8042432243cc02ce3b0c582115
#
_entry.id   8c759f8042432243cc02ce3b0c582115
#
_cell.length_a   1.000
_cell.length_b   1.000
_cell.length_c   1.000
_cell.angle_alpha   90.00
_cell.angle_beta   90.00
_cell.angle_gamma   90.00
#
_symmetry.space_group_name_H-M   'P 1'
#
loop_
_entity.id
_entity.type
_entity.pdbx_description
1 polymer ?
#
loop_
_entity_poly.entity_id
_entity_poly.type
_entity_poly.pdbx_seq_one_letter_code
_entity_poly.pdbx_strand_id
1 'polypeptide(L)'
;ALSSAASDVYKRQPLHNAYQYTSKTDQAEEKEKEPKICQIIKFMDEHYEIRRNVVKEQIEFRKIIPDLPKTEQPPFSTLRTKDVNTFYINAQMKKIYSSQANLKALVDSDYAKPFNPFIHYFTSLQTWDGKTDHIGQLTKTVKAADQAFFEDSFRRWLVGMVACAIDDEAQNHQLMLLHGAQGKGKSTFVRHLLPPELKDYYRNGMISPDNKDHLLQMSSCLLINLDEFDTLSPARMQELKSLITQDVMNERKVYDIQNYTFIRRASFIASTNNPHCLPDIGENRRILFNTLLEIDYHTPVNHQGIYAQAYALYRQGFQYWYENQEITFLNNRNEAFRQKDPVEENLFFYFRAARPNDIQAKWYPASQLLSILSMNGRTQANAQMKQMLVTVLENNHFHSRKTSNNITEYWVVEYSAEERKENSIRPQLPVQTGLEL
;
A
#
# COMPACT_ATOMS: atom_id res chain seq x y z
N ALA A 1 10.15 10.37 25.50
CA ALA A 1 8.76 10.71 25.86
C ALA A 1 7.81 10.66 24.65
N LEU A 2 7.73 9.51 23.95
CA LEU A 2 6.82 9.32 22.81
C LEU A 2 6.01 8.02 22.91
N SER A 3 5.84 7.44 24.11
CA SER A 3 5.17 6.14 24.25
C SER A 3 3.78 6.18 24.92
N SER A 4 3.20 7.35 25.19
CA SER A 4 1.95 7.41 25.96
C SER A 4 0.68 7.70 25.14
N ALA A 5 0.77 8.18 23.90
CA ALA A 5 -0.40 8.62 23.14
C ALA A 5 -1.26 7.46 22.61
N ALA A 6 -0.68 6.32 22.23
CA ALA A 6 -1.45 5.20 21.68
C ALA A 6 -2.24 4.42 22.73
N SER A 7 -1.91 4.55 24.04
CA SER A 7 -2.63 3.86 25.11
C SER A 7 -3.84 4.64 25.65
N ASP A 8 -3.91 5.94 25.41
CA ASP A 8 -4.95 6.79 26.03
C ASP A 8 -6.25 6.90 25.24
N VAL A 9 -6.23 6.56 23.94
CA VAL A 9 -7.46 6.57 23.12
C VAL A 9 -8.41 5.41 23.51
N TYR A 10 -7.91 4.34 24.11
CA TYR A 10 -8.71 3.19 24.55
C TYR A 10 -9.01 3.16 26.05
N LYS A 11 -8.52 4.11 26.86
CA LYS A 11 -8.84 4.22 28.28
C LYS A 11 -10.10 5.02 28.60
N ARG A 12 -10.95 5.32 27.61
CA ARG A 12 -12.31 5.77 27.94
C ARG A 12 -13.05 4.59 28.50
N GLN A 13 -13.20 4.60 29.83
CA GLN A 13 -13.92 3.62 30.62
C GLN A 13 -15.28 3.32 29.98
N PRO A 14 -15.74 2.06 29.98
CA PRO A 14 -17.10 1.74 29.58
C PRO A 14 -18.05 2.46 30.52
N LEU A 15 -19.00 3.20 29.92
CA LEU A 15 -20.18 3.75 30.61
C LEU A 15 -21.05 2.58 31.16
N HIS A 16 -20.53 1.91 32.15
CA HIS A 16 -21.26 0.77 32.79
C HIS A 16 -21.97 1.18 34.07
N ASN A 17 -21.98 2.49 34.41
CA ASN A 17 -22.53 2.97 35.68
C ASN A 17 -23.59 4.08 35.53
N ALA A 18 -24.50 3.98 34.56
CA ALA A 18 -25.55 4.99 34.44
C ALA A 18 -26.98 4.46 34.82
N TYR A 19 -27.11 3.28 35.35
CA TYR A 19 -28.44 2.81 35.83
C TYR A 19 -28.35 2.17 37.20
N GLN A 20 -27.81 2.88 38.19
CA GLN A 20 -28.14 2.61 39.58
C GLN A 20 -29.30 3.55 39.99
N TYR A 21 -30.52 3.11 39.81
CA TYR A 21 -31.68 3.69 40.51
C TYR A 21 -31.57 3.39 41.99
N THR A 22 -31.34 4.42 42.79
CA THR A 22 -31.50 4.35 44.27
C THR A 22 -32.98 4.23 44.58
N SER A 23 -33.36 3.07 45.13
CA SER A 23 -34.65 2.83 45.75
C SER A 23 -34.77 3.63 47.04
N LYS A 24 -35.73 4.53 47.14
CA LYS A 24 -36.34 4.90 48.42
C LYS A 24 -37.86 5.00 48.29
N THR A 25 -38.49 4.28 49.19
CA THR A 25 -39.82 4.37 49.78
C THR A 25 -41.00 3.67 49.10
N ASP A 26 -41.34 2.56 49.73
CA ASP A 26 -42.64 2.05 50.13
C ASP A 26 -43.92 2.38 49.35
N GLN A 27 -44.50 1.34 48.92
CA GLN A 27 -45.90 0.94 48.73
C GLN A 27 -46.28 0.60 47.29
N ALA A 28 -46.81 -0.62 47.21
CA ALA A 28 -47.33 -1.27 46.02
C ALA A 28 -46.27 -1.85 45.07
N GLU A 29 -45.99 -3.12 45.16
CA GLU A 29 -45.36 -3.96 44.14
C GLU A 29 -46.23 -4.01 42.86
N GLU A 30 -46.34 -2.93 42.11
CA GLU A 30 -46.45 -3.03 40.68
C GLU A 30 -45.07 -3.49 40.18
N LYS A 31 -44.94 -4.77 39.85
CA LYS A 31 -43.80 -5.28 39.09
C LYS A 31 -43.65 -4.40 37.86
N GLU A 32 -42.79 -3.40 37.93
CA GLU A 32 -42.45 -2.53 36.81
C GLU A 32 -42.08 -3.45 35.64
N LYS A 33 -42.95 -3.53 34.62
CA LYS A 33 -42.68 -4.37 33.45
C LYS A 33 -41.40 -3.91 32.83
N GLU A 34 -40.40 -4.78 32.81
CA GLU A 34 -39.11 -4.53 32.20
C GLU A 34 -39.29 -3.84 30.84
N PRO A 35 -38.60 -2.71 30.58
CA PRO A 35 -38.72 -1.98 29.33
C PRO A 35 -38.49 -2.90 28.12
N LYS A 36 -39.30 -2.75 27.09
CA LYS A 36 -39.24 -3.63 25.89
C LYS A 36 -37.84 -3.67 25.28
N ILE A 37 -37.09 -2.55 25.32
CA ILE A 37 -35.73 -2.50 24.80
C ILE A 37 -34.79 -3.44 25.60
N CYS A 38 -34.94 -3.52 26.91
CA CYS A 38 -34.13 -4.43 27.72
C CYS A 38 -34.38 -5.90 27.37
N GLN A 39 -35.66 -6.26 27.08
CA GLN A 39 -36.00 -7.61 26.63
C GLN A 39 -35.38 -7.94 25.28
N ILE A 40 -35.31 -6.96 24.37
CA ILE A 40 -34.63 -7.09 23.05
C ILE A 40 -33.13 -7.29 23.26
N ILE A 41 -32.49 -6.47 24.09
CA ILE A 41 -31.06 -6.56 24.37
C ILE A 41 -30.72 -7.95 24.93
N LYS A 42 -31.46 -8.42 25.94
CA LYS A 42 -31.26 -9.77 26.49
C LYS A 42 -31.39 -10.85 25.42
N PHE A 43 -32.43 -10.77 24.60
CA PHE A 43 -32.63 -11.72 23.50
C PHE A 43 -31.47 -11.71 22.52
N MET A 44 -30.98 -10.51 22.16
CA MET A 44 -29.83 -10.36 21.24
C MET A 44 -28.56 -10.93 21.86
N ASP A 45 -28.28 -10.62 23.15
CA ASP A 45 -27.07 -11.10 23.85
C ASP A 45 -27.07 -12.63 24.03
N GLU A 46 -28.23 -13.25 24.16
CA GLU A 46 -28.36 -14.70 24.28
C GLU A 46 -28.15 -15.44 22.96
N HIS A 47 -28.49 -14.82 21.84
CA HIS A 47 -28.56 -15.53 20.56
C HIS A 47 -27.55 -15.07 19.53
N TYR A 48 -27.03 -13.84 19.66
CA TYR A 48 -26.18 -13.21 18.67
C TYR A 48 -25.05 -12.43 19.32
N GLU A 49 -23.87 -12.49 18.71
CA GLU A 49 -22.77 -11.59 19.01
C GLU A 49 -22.64 -10.58 17.86
N ILE A 50 -22.69 -9.29 18.19
CA ILE A 50 -22.68 -8.20 17.22
C ILE A 50 -21.50 -7.29 17.51
N ARG A 51 -20.81 -6.87 16.44
CA ARG A 51 -19.69 -5.94 16.52
C ARG A 51 -19.67 -5.00 15.31
N ARG A 52 -19.08 -3.85 15.48
CA ARG A 52 -18.82 -2.89 14.40
C ARG A 52 -17.38 -3.03 13.94
N ASN A 53 -17.15 -3.56 12.74
CA ASN A 53 -15.84 -3.57 12.09
C ASN A 53 -15.50 -2.14 11.68
N VAL A 54 -14.57 -1.49 12.41
CA VAL A 54 -14.20 -0.08 12.19
C VAL A 54 -13.33 0.13 10.94
N VAL A 55 -12.74 -0.92 10.39
CA VAL A 55 -11.92 -0.86 9.17
C VAL A 55 -12.81 -0.88 7.93
N LYS A 56 -13.79 -1.78 7.89
CA LYS A 56 -14.77 -1.87 6.78
C LYS A 56 -16.00 -0.99 7.01
N GLU A 57 -16.13 -0.40 8.20
CA GLU A 57 -17.30 0.35 8.66
C GLU A 57 -18.62 -0.41 8.47
N GLN A 58 -18.60 -1.67 8.82
CA GLN A 58 -19.73 -2.59 8.68
C GLN A 58 -20.07 -3.24 10.01
N ILE A 59 -21.37 -3.44 10.22
CA ILE A 59 -21.81 -4.28 11.33
C ILE A 59 -21.61 -5.73 10.95
N GLU A 60 -20.98 -6.48 11.84
CA GLU A 60 -20.78 -7.92 11.72
C GLU A 60 -21.52 -8.62 12.84
N PHE A 61 -22.04 -9.81 12.56
CA PHE A 61 -22.69 -10.64 13.55
C PHE A 61 -22.34 -12.11 13.39
N ARG A 62 -22.49 -12.86 14.46
CA ARG A 62 -22.55 -14.32 14.43
C ARG A 62 -23.67 -14.83 15.36
N LYS A 63 -24.21 -15.99 15.02
CA LYS A 63 -25.15 -16.68 15.90
C LYS A 63 -24.35 -17.38 16.99
N ILE A 64 -24.79 -17.22 18.26
CA ILE A 64 -24.20 -17.94 19.37
C ILE A 64 -24.78 -19.37 19.39
N ILE A 65 -23.92 -20.36 19.38
CA ILE A 65 -24.25 -21.76 19.57
C ILE A 65 -23.98 -22.07 21.04
N PRO A 66 -25.03 -22.37 21.84
CA PRO A 66 -24.83 -22.76 23.22
C PRO A 66 -23.85 -23.93 23.33
N ASP A 67 -23.11 -23.98 24.42
CA ASP A 67 -22.14 -25.05 24.73
C ASP A 67 -20.89 -25.15 23.86
N LEU A 68 -20.76 -24.33 22.80
CA LEU A 68 -19.50 -24.22 22.06
C LEU A 68 -18.57 -23.18 22.69
N PRO A 69 -17.26 -23.48 22.81
CA PRO A 69 -16.27 -22.51 23.22
C PRO A 69 -16.24 -21.29 22.28
N LYS A 70 -15.83 -20.12 22.77
CA LYS A 70 -15.75 -18.89 21.95
C LYS A 70 -14.89 -19.06 20.71
N THR A 71 -13.86 -19.91 20.77
CA THR A 71 -12.94 -20.23 19.67
C THR A 71 -13.56 -21.09 18.56
N GLU A 72 -14.64 -21.80 18.86
CA GLU A 72 -15.31 -22.73 17.95
C GLU A 72 -16.65 -22.18 17.43
N GLN A 73 -17.04 -20.99 17.89
CA GLN A 73 -18.24 -20.31 17.40
C GLN A 73 -18.14 -20.02 15.90
N PRO A 74 -19.27 -19.93 15.18
CA PRO A 74 -19.29 -19.59 13.76
C PRO A 74 -18.52 -18.30 13.46
N PRO A 75 -17.93 -18.16 12.25
CA PRO A 75 -17.29 -16.92 11.86
C PRO A 75 -18.31 -15.77 11.80
N PHE A 76 -17.82 -14.55 12.02
CA PHE A 76 -18.63 -13.35 11.83
C PHE A 76 -18.97 -13.17 10.35
N SER A 77 -20.20 -12.71 10.10
CA SER A 77 -20.71 -12.36 8.78
C SER A 77 -21.18 -10.90 8.76
N THR A 78 -21.05 -10.23 7.62
CA THR A 78 -21.59 -8.87 7.46
C THR A 78 -23.11 -8.89 7.64
N LEU A 79 -23.61 -8.03 8.51
CA LEU A 79 -25.05 -7.86 8.77
C LEU A 79 -25.75 -7.26 7.56
N ARG A 80 -26.78 -7.90 7.08
CA ARG A 80 -27.61 -7.45 5.96
C ARG A 80 -29.05 -7.23 6.44
N THR A 81 -29.84 -6.52 5.67
CA THR A 81 -31.26 -6.27 5.96
C THR A 81 -32.05 -7.57 6.24
N LYS A 82 -31.75 -8.64 5.50
CA LYS A 82 -32.37 -9.96 5.72
C LYS A 82 -32.10 -10.52 7.12
N ASP A 83 -30.93 -10.24 7.68
CA ASP A 83 -30.51 -10.77 8.98
C ASP A 83 -31.23 -10.03 10.10
N VAL A 84 -31.40 -8.68 9.97
CA VAL A 84 -32.25 -7.89 10.89
C VAL A 84 -33.70 -8.37 10.87
N ASN A 85 -34.22 -8.71 9.68
CA ASN A 85 -35.56 -9.28 9.54
C ASN A 85 -35.65 -10.65 10.23
N THR A 86 -34.61 -11.46 10.13
CA THR A 86 -34.53 -12.75 10.84
C THR A 86 -34.49 -12.55 12.35
N PHE A 87 -33.75 -11.58 12.86
CA PHE A 87 -33.74 -11.23 14.29
C PHE A 87 -35.16 -10.83 14.77
N TYR A 88 -35.81 -9.98 13.97
CA TYR A 88 -37.21 -9.58 14.27
C TYR A 88 -38.14 -10.76 14.37
N ILE A 89 -38.15 -11.67 13.38
CA ILE A 89 -39.04 -12.85 13.40
C ILE A 89 -38.70 -13.75 14.57
N ASN A 90 -37.43 -14.01 14.86
CA ASN A 90 -37.01 -14.85 15.97
C ASN A 90 -37.43 -14.26 17.34
N ALA A 91 -37.34 -12.94 17.51
CA ALA A 91 -37.81 -12.26 18.70
C ALA A 91 -39.34 -12.40 18.88
N GLN A 92 -40.13 -12.23 17.80
CA GLN A 92 -41.57 -12.40 17.80
C GLN A 92 -41.97 -13.84 18.21
N MET A 93 -41.28 -14.86 17.68
CA MET A 93 -41.49 -16.26 18.04
C MET A 93 -41.22 -16.53 19.53
N LYS A 94 -40.31 -15.77 20.13
CA LYS A 94 -40.05 -15.82 21.59
C LYS A 94 -40.98 -14.91 22.40
N LYS A 95 -42.02 -14.37 21.78
CA LYS A 95 -43.00 -13.44 22.40
C LYS A 95 -42.38 -12.11 22.88
N ILE A 96 -41.24 -11.73 22.32
CA ILE A 96 -40.62 -10.45 22.55
C ILE A 96 -41.10 -9.50 21.45
N TYR A 97 -42.08 -8.68 21.74
CA TYR A 97 -42.75 -7.83 20.77
C TYR A 97 -42.03 -6.51 20.61
N SER A 98 -41.40 -6.34 19.49
CA SER A 98 -40.67 -5.13 19.06
C SER A 98 -41.02 -4.76 17.64
N SER A 99 -40.61 -3.58 17.20
CA SER A 99 -40.61 -3.20 15.79
C SER A 99 -39.25 -3.52 15.12
N GLN A 100 -39.26 -3.72 13.82
CA GLN A 100 -38.04 -3.82 13.02
C GLN A 100 -37.15 -2.57 13.17
N ALA A 101 -37.78 -1.38 13.29
CA ALA A 101 -37.06 -0.11 13.47
C ALA A 101 -36.27 -0.10 14.79
N ASN A 102 -36.83 -0.66 15.88
CA ASN A 102 -36.10 -0.73 17.15
C ASN A 102 -34.91 -1.66 17.09
N LEU A 103 -35.03 -2.81 16.42
CA LEU A 103 -33.90 -3.72 16.22
C LEU A 103 -32.83 -3.10 15.37
N LYS A 104 -33.21 -2.40 14.28
CA LYS A 104 -32.26 -1.67 13.44
C LYS A 104 -31.57 -0.57 14.23
N ALA A 105 -32.32 0.25 14.97
CA ALA A 105 -31.73 1.29 15.82
C ALA A 105 -30.76 0.74 16.87
N LEU A 106 -31.06 -0.44 17.44
CA LEU A 106 -30.18 -1.11 18.39
C LEU A 106 -28.86 -1.52 17.72
N VAL A 107 -28.90 -2.21 16.59
CA VAL A 107 -27.67 -2.69 15.92
C VAL A 107 -26.86 -1.56 15.29
N ASP A 108 -27.49 -0.44 14.92
CA ASP A 108 -26.83 0.75 14.40
C ASP A 108 -26.25 1.66 15.51
N SER A 109 -26.56 1.37 16.78
CA SER A 109 -26.07 2.12 17.93
C SER A 109 -24.74 1.59 18.47
N ASP A 110 -24.27 2.15 19.60
CA ASP A 110 -23.09 1.69 20.34
C ASP A 110 -23.24 0.30 20.98
N TYR A 111 -24.40 -0.35 20.82
CA TYR A 111 -24.60 -1.75 21.16
C TYR A 111 -23.63 -2.64 20.34
N ALA A 112 -23.43 -2.34 19.06
CA ALA A 112 -22.42 -2.97 18.23
C ALA A 112 -21.03 -2.41 18.57
N LYS A 113 -20.33 -3.09 19.48
CA LYS A 113 -19.02 -2.66 19.98
C LYS A 113 -17.97 -2.54 18.85
N PRO A 114 -17.12 -1.51 18.88
CA PRO A 114 -16.09 -1.34 17.87
C PRO A 114 -15.07 -2.50 17.92
N PHE A 115 -14.72 -2.99 16.75
CA PHE A 115 -13.74 -4.05 16.54
C PHE A 115 -12.81 -3.68 15.41
N ASN A 116 -11.51 -3.57 15.71
CA ASN A 116 -10.49 -3.40 14.70
C ASN A 116 -9.81 -4.75 14.42
N PRO A 117 -10.01 -5.36 13.24
CA PRO A 117 -9.46 -6.68 12.90
C PRO A 117 -7.93 -6.69 12.85
N PHE A 118 -7.31 -5.59 12.45
CA PHE A 118 -5.85 -5.50 12.37
C PHE A 118 -5.24 -5.46 13.77
N ILE A 119 -5.72 -4.54 14.62
CA ILE A 119 -5.26 -4.46 16.01
C ILE A 119 -5.48 -5.80 16.72
N HIS A 120 -6.67 -6.39 16.53
CA HIS A 120 -6.98 -7.68 17.15
C HIS A 120 -6.00 -8.78 16.71
N TYR A 121 -5.75 -8.88 15.40
CA TYR A 121 -4.83 -9.88 14.87
C TYR A 121 -3.41 -9.68 15.43
N PHE A 122 -2.83 -8.51 15.26
CA PHE A 122 -1.43 -8.27 15.64
C PHE A 122 -1.20 -8.34 17.15
N THR A 123 -2.17 -7.94 17.98
CA THR A 123 -2.07 -8.03 19.44
C THR A 123 -2.34 -9.42 19.99
N SER A 124 -3.00 -10.31 19.22
CA SER A 124 -3.25 -11.70 19.61
C SER A 124 -2.11 -12.65 19.27
N LEU A 125 -1.11 -12.20 18.49
CA LEU A 125 0.05 -13.00 18.13
C LEU A 125 0.91 -13.33 19.36
N GLN A 126 1.56 -14.49 19.33
CA GLN A 126 2.58 -14.81 20.33
C GLN A 126 3.73 -13.80 20.23
N THR A 127 4.24 -13.39 21.37
CA THR A 127 5.38 -12.46 21.42
C THR A 127 6.58 -13.07 20.70
N TRP A 128 7.20 -12.30 19.80
CA TRP A 128 8.42 -12.72 19.13
C TRP A 128 9.56 -12.90 20.14
N ASP A 129 10.36 -13.93 19.93
CA ASP A 129 11.47 -14.32 20.82
C ASP A 129 12.68 -13.36 20.76
N GLY A 130 12.68 -12.39 19.85
CA GLY A 130 13.77 -11.43 19.63
C GLY A 130 15.02 -12.04 18.95
N LYS A 131 14.98 -13.30 18.53
CA LYS A 131 16.14 -14.03 17.98
C LYS A 131 15.86 -14.66 16.62
N THR A 132 14.74 -15.32 16.47
CA THR A 132 14.40 -16.05 15.23
C THR A 132 14.01 -15.08 14.13
N ASP A 133 14.77 -15.04 13.05
CA ASP A 133 14.48 -14.17 11.91
C ASP A 133 13.47 -14.82 10.97
N HIS A 134 12.20 -14.74 11.30
CA HIS A 134 11.11 -15.30 10.50
C HIS A 134 10.92 -14.57 9.17
N ILE A 135 11.13 -13.25 9.14
CA ILE A 135 11.07 -12.45 7.90
C ILE A 135 12.20 -12.87 6.97
N GLY A 136 13.42 -13.01 7.48
CA GLY A 136 14.55 -13.50 6.71
C GLY A 136 14.37 -14.96 6.23
N GLN A 137 13.69 -15.81 6.99
CA GLN A 137 13.32 -17.17 6.52
C GLN A 137 12.36 -17.10 5.34
N LEU A 138 11.36 -16.22 5.38
CA LEU A 138 10.44 -16.02 4.25
C LEU A 138 11.17 -15.47 3.01
N THR A 139 12.03 -14.45 3.18
CA THR A 139 12.75 -13.87 2.04
C THR A 139 13.70 -14.86 1.36
N LYS A 140 14.22 -15.85 2.09
CA LYS A 140 15.04 -16.94 1.53
C LYS A 140 14.27 -17.92 0.64
N THR A 141 12.94 -17.95 0.70
CA THR A 141 12.11 -18.70 -0.26
C THR A 141 12.08 -18.06 -1.64
N VAL A 142 12.63 -16.84 -1.74
CA VAL A 142 12.71 -16.06 -2.96
C VAL A 142 14.17 -15.81 -3.30
N LYS A 143 14.59 -16.20 -4.51
CA LYS A 143 15.91 -15.92 -5.04
C LYS A 143 15.84 -14.63 -5.86
N ALA A 144 16.39 -13.56 -5.36
CA ALA A 144 16.47 -12.27 -6.02
C ALA A 144 17.83 -12.04 -6.69
N ALA A 145 17.88 -11.20 -7.71
CA ALA A 145 19.14 -10.81 -8.36
C ALA A 145 20.07 -10.05 -7.41
N ASP A 146 19.47 -9.27 -6.50
CA ASP A 146 20.13 -8.59 -5.39
C ASP A 146 19.42 -9.02 -4.11
N GLN A 147 19.92 -10.09 -3.51
CA GLN A 147 19.30 -10.73 -2.35
C GLN A 147 19.33 -9.83 -1.12
N ALA A 148 20.44 -9.13 -0.90
CA ALA A 148 20.59 -8.26 0.28
C ALA A 148 19.58 -7.10 0.25
N PHE A 149 19.43 -6.45 -0.90
CA PHE A 149 18.44 -5.39 -1.08
C PHE A 149 17.01 -5.92 -0.96
N PHE A 150 16.72 -7.11 -1.50
CA PHE A 150 15.40 -7.71 -1.38
C PHE A 150 15.05 -7.99 0.08
N GLU A 151 15.96 -8.57 0.86
CA GLU A 151 15.76 -8.88 2.28
C GLU A 151 15.53 -7.62 3.12
N ASP A 152 16.36 -6.58 2.94
CA ASP A 152 16.18 -5.30 3.65
C ASP A 152 14.89 -4.59 3.23
N SER A 153 14.67 -4.42 1.93
CA SER A 153 13.50 -3.71 1.42
C SER A 153 12.20 -4.42 1.77
N PHE A 154 12.16 -5.75 1.73
CA PHE A 154 10.99 -6.52 2.12
C PHE A 154 10.71 -6.40 3.62
N ARG A 155 11.73 -6.46 4.47
CA ARG A 155 11.60 -6.29 5.93
C ARG A 155 11.04 -4.92 6.26
N ARG A 156 11.62 -3.85 5.72
CA ARG A 156 11.13 -2.47 5.92
C ARG A 156 9.70 -2.31 5.43
N TRP A 157 9.41 -2.77 4.24
CA TRP A 157 8.07 -2.71 3.66
C TRP A 157 7.02 -3.47 4.49
N LEU A 158 7.36 -4.67 4.98
CA LEU A 158 6.46 -5.49 5.80
C LEU A 158 6.20 -4.85 7.17
N VAL A 159 7.24 -4.30 7.82
CA VAL A 159 7.07 -3.55 9.07
C VAL A 159 6.21 -2.30 8.85
N GLY A 160 6.45 -1.56 7.75
CA GLY A 160 5.61 -0.43 7.35
C GLY A 160 4.16 -0.81 7.08
N MET A 161 3.90 -2.01 6.52
CA MET A 161 2.53 -2.51 6.32
C MET A 161 1.83 -2.77 7.66
N VAL A 162 2.51 -3.35 8.63
CA VAL A 162 1.96 -3.56 9.97
C VAL A 162 1.71 -2.22 10.67
N ALA A 163 2.67 -1.30 10.61
CA ALA A 163 2.54 0.04 11.18
C ALA A 163 1.30 0.77 10.62
N CYS A 164 1.19 0.86 9.30
CA CYS A 164 0.09 1.53 8.61
C CYS A 164 -1.29 0.92 8.92
N ALA A 165 -1.34 -0.38 9.23
CA ALA A 165 -2.58 -1.06 9.58
C ALA A 165 -3.13 -0.72 10.97
N ILE A 166 -2.25 -0.42 11.94
CA ILE A 166 -2.61 -0.32 13.35
C ILE A 166 -2.45 1.09 13.95
N ASP A 167 -1.67 1.93 13.32
CA ASP A 167 -1.37 3.28 13.77
C ASP A 167 -1.86 4.30 12.74
N ASP A 168 -2.71 5.22 13.18
CA ASP A 168 -3.35 6.22 12.33
C ASP A 168 -2.36 7.29 11.83
N GLU A 169 -1.22 7.45 12.49
CA GLU A 169 -0.16 8.40 12.11
C GLU A 169 0.96 7.73 11.29
N ALA A 170 1.01 6.39 11.27
CA ALA A 170 2.02 5.66 10.53
C ALA A 170 1.68 5.54 9.04
N GLN A 171 2.70 5.64 8.21
CA GLN A 171 2.55 5.67 6.76
C GLN A 171 3.56 4.74 6.10
N ASN A 172 3.10 3.96 5.14
CA ASN A 172 3.97 3.17 4.27
C ASN A 172 3.95 3.74 2.86
N HIS A 173 4.88 4.64 2.58
CA HIS A 173 4.99 5.32 1.27
C HIS A 173 5.73 4.48 0.21
N GLN A 174 6.02 3.22 0.50
CA GLN A 174 6.77 2.35 -0.40
C GLN A 174 5.84 1.38 -1.14
N LEU A 175 6.05 1.26 -2.44
CA LEU A 175 5.48 0.23 -3.29
C LEU A 175 6.53 -0.86 -3.49
N MET A 176 6.25 -2.08 -3.06
CA MET A 176 7.08 -3.25 -3.37
C MET A 176 6.78 -3.71 -4.80
N LEU A 177 7.74 -3.57 -5.72
CA LEU A 177 7.60 -3.99 -7.11
C LEU A 177 8.42 -5.25 -7.40
N LEU A 178 7.74 -6.33 -7.74
CA LEU A 178 8.31 -7.64 -8.01
C LEU A 178 8.42 -7.87 -9.53
N HIS A 179 9.63 -7.72 -10.08
CA HIS A 179 9.93 -8.03 -11.46
C HIS A 179 10.38 -9.49 -11.61
N GLY A 180 10.02 -10.12 -12.71
CA GLY A 180 10.48 -11.47 -13.07
C GLY A 180 9.63 -12.10 -14.17
N ALA A 181 10.10 -13.20 -14.76
CA ALA A 181 9.43 -13.87 -15.86
C ALA A 181 7.98 -14.29 -15.49
N GLN A 182 7.12 -14.35 -16.49
CA GLN A 182 5.75 -14.82 -16.33
C GLN A 182 5.71 -16.26 -15.83
N GLY A 183 4.71 -16.60 -15.01
CA GLY A 183 4.54 -17.98 -14.51
C GLY A 183 5.45 -18.35 -13.32
N LYS A 184 6.31 -17.46 -12.83
CA LYS A 184 7.22 -17.71 -11.71
C LYS A 184 6.58 -17.64 -10.31
N GLY A 185 5.25 -17.53 -10.20
CA GLY A 185 4.54 -17.56 -8.92
C GLY A 185 4.46 -16.23 -8.17
N LYS A 186 4.79 -15.09 -8.79
CA LYS A 186 4.74 -13.76 -8.14
C LYS A 186 3.39 -13.48 -7.47
N SER A 187 2.30 -13.56 -8.22
CA SER A 187 0.94 -13.28 -7.70
C SER A 187 0.50 -14.29 -6.65
N THR A 188 0.97 -15.55 -6.73
CA THR A 188 0.73 -16.59 -5.72
C THR A 188 1.46 -16.24 -4.43
N PHE A 189 2.74 -15.89 -4.51
CA PHE A 189 3.54 -15.44 -3.37
C PHE A 189 2.89 -14.27 -2.66
N VAL A 190 2.49 -13.23 -3.41
CA VAL A 190 1.81 -12.05 -2.86
C VAL A 190 0.52 -12.43 -2.12
N ARG A 191 -0.30 -13.30 -2.70
CA ARG A 191 -1.54 -13.77 -2.07
C ARG A 191 -1.28 -14.56 -0.78
N HIS A 192 -0.20 -15.31 -0.73
CA HIS A 192 0.20 -16.10 0.43
C HIS A 192 0.81 -15.25 1.55
N LEU A 193 1.11 -13.97 1.34
CA LEU A 193 1.60 -13.08 2.40
C LEU A 193 0.54 -12.84 3.47
N LEU A 194 -0.75 -12.82 3.12
CA LEU A 194 -1.79 -12.56 4.10
C LEU A 194 -2.19 -13.84 4.86
N PRO A 195 -2.34 -13.72 6.19
CA PRO A 195 -2.84 -14.82 6.99
C PRO A 195 -4.33 -15.08 6.69
N PRO A 196 -4.81 -16.31 6.93
CA PRO A 196 -6.20 -16.66 6.67
C PRO A 196 -7.23 -15.72 7.33
N GLU A 197 -6.91 -15.20 8.51
CA GLU A 197 -7.76 -14.28 9.29
C GLU A 197 -7.91 -12.91 8.63
N LEU A 198 -6.93 -12.49 7.83
CA LEU A 198 -6.91 -11.19 7.16
C LEU A 198 -7.06 -11.29 5.63
N LYS A 199 -7.36 -12.47 5.08
CA LYS A 199 -7.51 -12.67 3.62
C LYS A 199 -8.56 -11.76 2.98
N ASP A 200 -9.61 -11.40 3.71
CA ASP A 200 -10.69 -10.53 3.24
C ASP A 200 -10.30 -9.05 3.16
N TYR A 201 -9.08 -8.72 3.60
CA TYR A 201 -8.46 -7.38 3.52
C TYR A 201 -7.39 -7.31 2.43
N TYR A 202 -7.42 -8.26 1.50
CA TYR A 202 -6.62 -8.28 0.28
C TYR A 202 -7.45 -7.84 -0.92
N ARG A 203 -6.86 -7.00 -1.74
CA ARG A 203 -7.43 -6.64 -3.04
C ARG A 203 -6.41 -6.88 -4.15
N ASN A 204 -6.87 -7.35 -5.30
CA ASN A 204 -6.13 -7.40 -6.55
C ASN A 204 -6.75 -6.46 -7.59
N GLY A 205 -5.93 -5.71 -8.30
CA GLY A 205 -6.33 -4.80 -9.36
C GLY A 205 -5.88 -3.37 -9.15
N MET A 206 -5.97 -2.59 -10.23
CA MET A 206 -5.54 -1.20 -10.24
C MET A 206 -6.44 -0.30 -9.40
N ILE A 207 -5.85 0.78 -8.87
CA ILE A 207 -6.56 1.84 -8.15
C ILE A 207 -6.58 3.10 -9.03
N SER A 208 -7.69 3.84 -8.98
CA SER A 208 -7.83 5.14 -9.64
C SER A 208 -8.31 6.17 -8.62
N PRO A 209 -7.71 7.37 -8.59
CA PRO A 209 -8.15 8.45 -7.71
C PRO A 209 -9.56 8.95 -8.03
N ASP A 210 -10.02 8.78 -9.28
CA ASP A 210 -11.36 9.19 -9.71
C ASP A 210 -12.46 8.24 -9.22
N ASN A 211 -12.10 7.06 -8.71
CA ASN A 211 -13.05 6.07 -8.24
C ASN A 211 -13.11 6.05 -6.71
N LYS A 212 -14.22 6.56 -6.16
CA LYS A 212 -14.46 6.62 -4.71
C LYS A 212 -14.39 5.27 -4.03
N ASP A 213 -14.85 4.21 -4.66
CA ASP A 213 -14.79 2.86 -4.10
C ASP A 213 -13.33 2.39 -3.97
N HIS A 214 -12.46 2.81 -4.89
CA HIS A 214 -11.03 2.53 -4.80
C HIS A 214 -10.38 3.28 -3.64
N LEU A 215 -10.75 4.55 -3.41
CA LEU A 215 -10.25 5.32 -2.27
C LEU A 215 -10.71 4.70 -0.93
N LEU A 216 -11.98 4.29 -0.84
CA LEU A 216 -12.49 3.59 0.35
C LEU A 216 -11.76 2.26 0.60
N GLN A 217 -11.33 1.58 -0.46
CA GLN A 217 -10.56 0.35 -0.31
C GLN A 217 -9.16 0.60 0.26
N MET A 218 -8.56 1.77 0.03
CA MET A 218 -7.28 2.13 0.65
C MET A 218 -7.37 2.24 2.17
N SER A 219 -8.54 2.56 2.73
CA SER A 219 -8.77 2.57 4.18
C SER A 219 -9.19 1.20 4.74
N SER A 220 -9.76 0.35 3.90
CA SER A 220 -10.37 -0.92 4.32
C SER A 220 -9.56 -2.17 3.97
N CYS A 221 -8.49 -2.07 3.19
CA CYS A 221 -7.58 -3.17 2.89
C CYS A 221 -6.29 -3.10 3.72
N LEU A 222 -5.65 -4.25 3.92
CA LEU A 222 -4.29 -4.36 4.45
C LEU A 222 -3.26 -4.32 3.32
N LEU A 223 -3.56 -5.03 2.25
CA LEU A 223 -2.67 -5.19 1.10
C LEU A 223 -3.44 -5.04 -0.21
N ILE A 224 -2.95 -4.17 -1.07
CA ILE A 224 -3.45 -4.00 -2.44
C ILE A 224 -2.35 -4.42 -3.40
N ASN A 225 -2.63 -5.46 -4.21
CA ASN A 225 -1.75 -5.91 -5.28
C ASN A 225 -2.15 -5.23 -6.59
N LEU A 226 -1.24 -4.46 -7.14
CA LEU A 226 -1.42 -3.77 -8.41
C LEU A 226 -0.91 -4.70 -9.53
N ASP A 227 -1.79 -5.55 -10.03
CA ASP A 227 -1.47 -6.40 -11.18
C ASP A 227 -1.33 -5.56 -12.46
N GLU A 228 -0.57 -6.09 -13.43
CA GLU A 228 -0.35 -5.43 -14.73
C GLU A 228 0.30 -4.04 -14.62
N PHE A 229 1.24 -3.90 -13.70
CA PHE A 229 1.92 -2.63 -13.43
C PHE A 229 2.59 -2.03 -14.69
N ASP A 230 3.04 -2.86 -15.60
CA ASP A 230 3.67 -2.49 -16.86
C ASP A 230 2.70 -1.93 -17.93
N THR A 231 1.39 -2.02 -17.72
CA THR A 231 0.38 -1.42 -18.62
C THR A 231 0.06 0.03 -18.27
N LEU A 232 0.64 0.56 -17.18
CA LEU A 232 0.40 1.92 -16.73
C LEU A 232 1.03 2.95 -17.66
N SER A 233 0.21 3.90 -18.13
CA SER A 233 0.73 5.10 -18.78
C SER A 233 1.49 5.98 -17.78
N PRO A 234 2.40 6.87 -18.25
CA PRO A 234 3.11 7.80 -17.38
C PRO A 234 2.18 8.64 -16.50
N ALA A 235 1.04 9.11 -17.04
CA ALA A 235 0.04 9.86 -16.26
C ALA A 235 -0.56 9.03 -15.12
N ARG A 236 -0.93 7.78 -15.39
CA ARG A 236 -1.44 6.85 -14.37
C ARG A 236 -0.41 6.50 -13.31
N MET A 237 0.87 6.45 -13.69
CA MET A 237 1.96 6.25 -12.74
C MET A 237 2.11 7.43 -11.78
N GLN A 238 1.97 8.68 -12.26
CA GLN A 238 1.98 9.86 -11.41
C GLN A 238 0.78 9.89 -10.45
N GLU A 239 -0.41 9.53 -10.93
CA GLU A 239 -1.59 9.36 -10.08
C GLU A 239 -1.34 8.32 -8.97
N LEU A 240 -0.79 7.16 -9.32
CA LEU A 240 -0.45 6.10 -8.37
C LEU A 240 0.57 6.58 -7.33
N LYS A 241 1.62 7.29 -7.75
CA LYS A 241 2.62 7.87 -6.82
C LYS A 241 1.98 8.87 -5.85
N SER A 242 1.00 9.65 -6.31
CA SER A 242 0.22 10.55 -5.47
C SER A 242 -0.62 9.75 -4.46
N LEU A 243 -1.32 8.72 -4.89
CA LEU A 243 -2.13 7.86 -4.03
C LEU A 243 -1.30 7.15 -2.95
N ILE A 244 -0.11 6.65 -3.30
CA ILE A 244 0.81 6.00 -2.35
C ILE A 244 1.24 6.96 -1.23
N THR A 245 1.28 8.26 -1.48
CA THR A 245 1.65 9.28 -0.48
C THR A 245 0.47 9.95 0.20
N GLN A 246 -0.75 9.64 -0.21
CA GLN A 246 -1.93 10.19 0.40
C GLN A 246 -2.26 9.42 1.69
N ASP A 247 -2.21 10.10 2.82
CA ASP A 247 -2.38 9.52 4.15
C ASP A 247 -3.83 9.59 4.62
N VAL A 248 -4.48 10.69 4.30
CA VAL A 248 -5.83 11.02 4.71
C VAL A 248 -6.67 11.30 3.47
N MET A 249 -7.80 10.68 3.39
CA MET A 249 -8.79 10.84 2.32
C MET A 249 -10.05 11.43 2.90
N ASN A 250 -10.52 12.55 2.33
CA ASN A 250 -11.79 13.18 2.71
C ASN A 250 -12.82 12.87 1.64
N GLU A 251 -13.70 11.91 1.91
CA GLU A 251 -14.72 11.49 0.96
C GLU A 251 -16.11 11.44 1.60
N ARG A 252 -17.11 11.73 0.79
CA ARG A 252 -18.51 11.61 1.18
C ARG A 252 -19.02 10.23 0.81
N LYS A 253 -19.54 9.48 1.78
CA LYS A 253 -20.24 8.22 1.50
C LYS A 253 -21.49 8.47 0.65
N VAL A 254 -21.82 7.51 -0.21
CA VAL A 254 -23.05 7.53 -0.98
C VAL A 254 -24.24 7.54 -0.02
N TYR A 255 -25.14 8.53 -0.20
CA TYR A 255 -26.30 8.79 0.67
C TYR A 255 -26.02 9.41 2.03
N ASP A 256 -24.79 9.81 2.34
CA ASP A 256 -24.51 10.53 3.59
C ASP A 256 -24.39 12.04 3.36
N ILE A 257 -24.73 12.82 4.41
CA ILE A 257 -24.71 14.29 4.34
C ILE A 257 -23.32 14.82 4.70
N GLN A 258 -22.53 14.05 5.45
CA GLN A 258 -21.24 14.48 5.98
C GLN A 258 -20.07 13.90 5.18
N ASN A 259 -18.98 14.67 5.11
CA ASN A 259 -17.69 14.17 4.66
C ASN A 259 -17.05 13.36 5.79
N TYR A 260 -16.52 12.20 5.44
CA TYR A 260 -15.76 11.35 6.35
C TYR A 260 -14.27 11.45 6.02
N THR A 261 -13.48 11.48 7.06
CA THR A 261 -12.04 11.36 6.96
C THR A 261 -11.66 9.90 7.09
N PHE A 262 -11.05 9.36 6.04
CA PHE A 262 -10.55 7.99 6.02
C PHE A 262 -9.04 7.99 6.10
N ILE A 263 -8.49 7.17 6.98
CA ILE A 263 -7.06 6.97 7.12
C ILE A 263 -6.66 5.81 6.20
N ARG A 264 -5.60 6.01 5.41
CA ARG A 264 -5.07 4.95 4.56
C ARG A 264 -4.39 3.88 5.40
N ARG A 265 -4.86 2.64 5.30
CA ARG A 265 -4.29 1.48 5.98
C ARG A 265 -3.60 0.51 5.02
N ALA A 266 -3.94 0.60 3.73
CA ALA A 266 -3.39 -0.30 2.73
C ALA A 266 -1.92 0.00 2.42
N SER A 267 -1.12 -1.05 2.35
CA SER A 267 0.18 -1.05 1.70
C SER A 267 0.07 -1.62 0.29
N PHE A 268 1.01 -1.24 -0.56
CA PHE A 268 0.97 -1.58 -1.98
C PHE A 268 2.09 -2.55 -2.35
N ILE A 269 1.74 -3.53 -3.16
CA ILE A 269 2.67 -4.41 -3.85
C ILE A 269 2.26 -4.49 -5.32
N ALA A 270 3.20 -4.68 -6.21
CA ALA A 270 2.92 -4.83 -7.64
C ALA A 270 3.80 -5.91 -8.26
N SER A 271 3.39 -6.40 -9.41
CA SER A 271 4.20 -7.33 -10.19
C SER A 271 4.30 -6.89 -11.66
N THR A 272 5.45 -7.11 -12.25
CA THR A 272 5.73 -6.81 -13.66
C THR A 272 6.59 -7.89 -14.30
N ASN A 273 6.48 -8.02 -15.62
CA ASN A 273 7.40 -8.83 -16.43
C ASN A 273 8.38 -7.96 -17.23
N ASN A 274 8.14 -6.64 -17.24
CA ASN A 274 8.97 -5.68 -17.95
C ASN A 274 10.06 -5.11 -17.02
N PRO A 275 11.36 -5.31 -17.31
CA PRO A 275 12.43 -4.73 -16.51
C PRO A 275 12.51 -3.21 -16.61
N HIS A 276 11.97 -2.61 -17.68
CA HIS A 276 12.00 -1.17 -17.93
C HIS A 276 10.58 -0.58 -17.89
N CYS A 277 9.97 -0.59 -16.70
CA CYS A 277 8.59 -0.13 -16.51
C CYS A 277 8.47 1.17 -15.72
N LEU A 278 9.58 1.76 -15.28
CA LEU A 278 9.55 3.01 -14.51
C LEU A 278 9.66 4.21 -15.45
N PRO A 279 8.64 5.11 -15.52
CA PRO A 279 8.60 6.13 -16.55
C PRO A 279 9.43 7.38 -16.26
N ASP A 280 9.74 7.69 -14.97
CA ASP A 280 10.27 9.00 -14.59
C ASP A 280 11.75 8.99 -14.27
N ILE A 281 12.39 10.12 -14.53
CA ILE A 281 13.79 10.40 -14.15
C ILE A 281 13.79 10.92 -12.70
N GLY A 282 14.54 10.25 -11.82
CA GLY A 282 14.87 10.78 -10.48
C GLY A 282 13.77 10.76 -9.41
N GLU A 283 12.54 10.37 -9.73
CA GLU A 283 11.41 10.39 -8.77
C GLU A 283 10.88 9.01 -8.36
N ASN A 284 11.69 7.97 -8.50
CA ASN A 284 11.26 6.60 -8.24
C ASN A 284 11.58 6.11 -6.81
N ARG A 285 11.89 7.00 -5.88
CA ARG A 285 12.23 6.70 -4.47
C ARG A 285 11.16 5.92 -3.70
N ARG A 286 9.92 5.93 -4.20
CA ARG A 286 8.79 5.23 -3.60
C ARG A 286 8.66 3.78 -4.04
N ILE A 287 9.45 3.36 -5.03
CA ILE A 287 9.36 2.04 -5.64
C ILE A 287 10.56 1.20 -5.21
N LEU A 288 10.28 0.10 -4.53
CA LEU A 288 11.26 -0.91 -4.16
C LEU A 288 11.29 -1.98 -5.27
N PHE A 289 12.06 -1.70 -6.32
CA PHE A 289 12.15 -2.58 -7.48
C PHE A 289 13.06 -3.78 -7.19
N ASN A 290 12.48 -4.97 -7.24
CA ASN A 290 13.18 -6.22 -6.97
C ASN A 290 13.04 -7.20 -8.14
N THR A 291 14.18 -7.62 -8.72
CA THR A 291 14.20 -8.65 -9.77
C THR A 291 14.29 -10.02 -9.14
N LEU A 292 13.24 -10.83 -9.31
CA LEU A 292 13.11 -12.15 -8.76
C LEU A 292 13.44 -13.21 -9.83
N LEU A 293 14.34 -14.12 -9.51
CA LEU A 293 14.79 -15.21 -10.38
C LEU A 293 13.94 -16.45 -10.18
N GLU A 294 13.70 -16.81 -8.92
CA GLU A 294 12.93 -17.99 -8.52
C GLU A 294 12.10 -17.67 -7.27
N ILE A 295 10.94 -18.29 -7.13
CA ILE A 295 10.07 -18.17 -5.97
C ILE A 295 9.60 -19.58 -5.58
N ASP A 296 9.94 -20.02 -4.37
CA ASP A 296 9.32 -21.19 -3.76
C ASP A 296 8.03 -20.77 -3.05
N TYR A 297 6.92 -20.76 -3.80
CA TYR A 297 5.59 -20.44 -3.27
C TYR A 297 4.86 -21.67 -2.71
N HIS A 298 5.50 -22.84 -2.70
CA HIS A 298 4.96 -24.07 -2.12
C HIS A 298 5.26 -24.18 -0.62
N THR A 299 6.39 -23.64 -0.18
CA THR A 299 6.71 -23.58 1.26
C THR A 299 5.66 -22.75 2.00
N PRO A 300 4.98 -23.32 3.01
CA PRO A 300 3.99 -22.59 3.79
C PRO A 300 4.59 -21.37 4.50
N VAL A 301 3.89 -20.24 4.43
CA VAL A 301 4.30 -19.03 5.13
C VAL A 301 3.98 -19.14 6.62
N ASN A 302 4.98 -18.94 7.46
CA ASN A 302 4.79 -18.83 8.91
C ASN A 302 4.23 -17.44 9.27
N HIS A 303 2.93 -17.21 9.02
CA HIS A 303 2.28 -15.92 9.29
C HIS A 303 2.46 -15.45 10.74
N GLN A 304 2.32 -16.37 11.69
CA GLN A 304 2.46 -16.05 13.10
C GLN A 304 3.85 -15.49 13.42
N GLY A 305 4.90 -16.15 12.93
CA GLY A 305 6.28 -15.72 13.15
C GLY A 305 6.61 -14.40 12.46
N ILE A 306 6.30 -14.26 11.16
CA ILE A 306 6.65 -13.05 10.40
C ILE A 306 5.93 -11.80 10.93
N TYR A 307 4.65 -11.93 11.27
CA TYR A 307 3.87 -10.78 11.76
C TYR A 307 4.15 -10.47 13.23
N ALA A 308 4.44 -11.47 14.06
CA ALA A 308 4.93 -11.22 15.42
C ALA A 308 6.27 -10.48 15.42
N GLN A 309 7.19 -10.86 14.53
CA GLN A 309 8.47 -10.17 14.36
C GLN A 309 8.26 -8.75 13.82
N ALA A 310 7.46 -8.56 12.77
CA ALA A 310 7.20 -7.24 12.18
C ALA A 310 6.54 -6.29 13.19
N TYR A 311 5.56 -6.78 13.95
CA TYR A 311 4.89 -6.02 15.00
C TYR A 311 5.86 -5.64 16.15
N ALA A 312 6.71 -6.58 16.58
CA ALA A 312 7.72 -6.31 17.61
C ALA A 312 8.74 -5.28 17.14
N LEU A 313 9.24 -5.39 15.89
CA LEU A 313 10.17 -4.42 15.30
C LEU A 313 9.54 -3.01 15.25
N TYR A 314 8.29 -2.90 14.80
CA TYR A 314 7.56 -1.63 14.82
C TYR A 314 7.50 -1.05 16.24
N ARG A 315 7.09 -1.85 17.23
CA ARG A 315 6.98 -1.43 18.64
C ARG A 315 8.33 -1.02 19.27
N GLN A 316 9.44 -1.52 18.74
CA GLN A 316 10.80 -1.18 19.15
C GLN A 316 11.34 0.06 18.42
N GLY A 317 10.58 0.68 17.52
CA GLY A 317 10.99 1.86 16.77
C GLY A 317 11.91 1.55 15.58
N PHE A 318 11.80 0.35 15.00
CA PHE A 318 12.53 0.00 13.79
C PHE A 318 12.19 0.97 12.66
N GLN A 319 13.21 1.58 12.04
CA GLN A 319 13.07 2.50 10.93
C GLN A 319 12.68 1.74 9.65
N TYR A 320 11.43 1.82 9.25
CA TYR A 320 10.90 1.16 8.05
C TYR A 320 10.82 2.08 6.83
N TRP A 321 11.11 3.36 6.97
CA TRP A 321 11.18 4.33 5.89
C TRP A 321 12.62 4.60 5.46
N TYR A 322 12.78 5.23 4.30
CA TYR A 322 14.08 5.59 3.74
C TYR A 322 14.32 7.10 3.85
N GLU A 323 15.55 7.51 4.17
CA GLU A 323 15.92 8.90 4.38
C GLU A 323 17.21 9.27 3.64
N ASN A 324 17.37 10.56 3.36
CA ASN A 324 18.63 11.18 2.92
C ASN A 324 19.40 10.40 1.83
N GLN A 325 20.53 9.83 2.19
CA GLN A 325 21.40 9.08 1.27
C GLN A 325 20.72 7.81 0.74
N GLU A 326 19.88 7.17 1.53
CA GLU A 326 19.12 5.99 1.11
C GLU A 326 18.13 6.32 -0.01
N ILE A 327 17.52 7.51 0.02
CA ILE A 327 16.65 8.00 -1.06
C ILE A 327 17.45 8.18 -2.36
N THR A 328 18.67 8.74 -2.25
CA THR A 328 19.56 8.90 -3.40
C THR A 328 19.97 7.53 -3.96
N PHE A 329 20.28 6.58 -3.08
CA PHE A 329 20.58 5.20 -3.47
C PHE A 329 19.40 4.56 -4.22
N LEU A 330 18.17 4.67 -3.70
CA LEU A 330 16.98 4.13 -4.37
C LEU A 330 16.74 4.75 -5.75
N ASN A 331 16.88 6.06 -5.88
CA ASN A 331 16.74 6.74 -7.17
C ASN A 331 17.79 6.24 -8.17
N ASN A 332 19.05 6.18 -7.77
CA ASN A 332 20.15 5.70 -8.64
C ASN A 332 19.96 4.24 -9.05
N ARG A 333 19.51 3.39 -8.10
CA ARG A 333 19.21 1.99 -8.37
C ARG A 333 18.07 1.85 -9.39
N ASN A 334 17.02 2.64 -9.23
CA ASN A 334 15.83 2.58 -10.06
C ASN A 334 16.05 3.14 -11.48
N GLU A 335 17.09 3.93 -11.72
CA GLU A 335 17.46 4.37 -13.06
C GLU A 335 17.74 3.19 -14.01
N ALA A 336 18.27 2.07 -13.53
CA ALA A 336 18.48 0.87 -14.32
C ALA A 336 17.18 0.24 -14.86
N PHE A 337 16.05 0.53 -14.22
CA PHE A 337 14.73 -0.03 -14.54
C PHE A 337 13.79 0.99 -15.19
N ARG A 338 14.32 2.17 -15.49
CA ARG A 338 13.57 3.23 -16.15
C ARG A 338 13.33 2.91 -17.63
N GLN A 339 12.13 3.18 -18.08
CA GLN A 339 11.79 3.20 -19.49
C GLN A 339 12.45 4.43 -20.11
N LYS A 340 13.47 4.23 -20.91
CA LYS A 340 14.10 5.34 -21.63
C LYS A 340 13.16 5.83 -22.74
N ASP A 341 13.04 7.14 -22.84
CA ASP A 341 12.33 7.76 -23.95
C ASP A 341 13.08 7.51 -25.27
N PRO A 342 12.39 7.26 -26.39
CA PRO A 342 13.04 7.11 -27.68
C PRO A 342 13.93 8.28 -28.08
N VAL A 343 13.63 9.51 -27.63
CA VAL A 343 14.50 10.68 -27.84
C VAL A 343 15.79 10.55 -27.04
N GLU A 344 15.69 10.05 -25.80
CA GLU A 344 16.85 9.81 -24.94
C GLU A 344 17.73 8.69 -25.49
N GLU A 345 17.13 7.55 -25.87
CA GLU A 345 17.87 6.44 -26.49
C GLU A 345 18.62 6.91 -27.76
N ASN A 346 17.94 7.67 -28.60
CA ASN A 346 18.55 8.22 -29.80
C ASN A 346 19.66 9.25 -29.48
N LEU A 347 19.42 10.11 -28.47
CA LEU A 347 20.48 11.05 -28.06
C LEU A 347 21.75 10.30 -27.65
N PHE A 348 21.64 9.32 -26.74
CA PHE A 348 22.82 8.57 -26.29
C PHE A 348 23.41 7.61 -27.33
N PHE A 349 22.64 7.25 -28.35
CA PHE A 349 23.18 6.51 -29.48
C PHE A 349 24.11 7.35 -30.36
N TYR A 350 23.81 8.66 -30.52
CA TYR A 350 24.56 9.57 -31.38
C TYR A 350 25.52 10.47 -30.61
N PHE A 351 25.23 10.81 -29.36
CA PHE A 351 25.96 11.81 -28.59
C PHE A 351 26.22 11.34 -27.16
N ARG A 352 27.27 11.89 -26.57
CA ARG A 352 27.49 11.87 -25.12
C ARG A 352 27.80 13.28 -24.61
N ALA A 353 27.65 13.47 -23.31
CA ALA A 353 28.08 14.68 -22.64
C ALA A 353 29.61 14.83 -22.81
N ALA A 354 30.08 16.04 -23.16
CA ALA A 354 31.47 16.34 -23.30
C ALA A 354 32.15 16.47 -21.93
N ARG A 355 33.42 16.06 -21.88
CA ARG A 355 34.32 16.23 -20.73
C ARG A 355 35.35 17.32 -21.03
N PRO A 356 35.98 17.97 -20.03
CA PRO A 356 36.91 19.08 -20.25
C PRO A 356 38.04 18.80 -21.21
N ASN A 357 38.44 17.55 -21.39
CA ASN A 357 39.55 17.15 -22.27
C ASN A 357 39.12 16.63 -23.65
N ASP A 358 37.83 16.69 -23.99
CA ASP A 358 37.30 16.20 -25.26
C ASP A 358 37.57 17.21 -26.39
N ILE A 359 38.59 16.97 -27.20
CA ILE A 359 38.99 17.83 -28.33
C ILE A 359 37.89 17.89 -29.42
N GLN A 360 37.08 16.84 -29.55
CA GLN A 360 36.02 16.74 -30.55
C GLN A 360 34.67 17.34 -30.10
N ALA A 361 34.59 17.84 -28.86
CA ALA A 361 33.37 18.38 -28.31
C ALA A 361 32.92 19.66 -29.03
N LYS A 362 31.62 19.75 -29.31
CA LYS A 362 31.01 20.90 -29.98
C LYS A 362 29.80 21.39 -29.21
N TRP A 363 29.46 22.65 -29.40
CA TRP A 363 28.26 23.26 -28.85
C TRP A 363 27.14 23.23 -29.89
N TYR A 364 26.02 22.65 -29.52
CA TYR A 364 24.82 22.55 -30.37
C TYR A 364 23.58 23.06 -29.65
N PRO A 365 22.74 23.87 -30.28
CA PRO A 365 21.39 24.14 -29.78
C PRO A 365 20.53 22.88 -29.89
N ALA A 366 19.58 22.74 -28.98
CA ALA A 366 18.67 21.57 -28.95
C ALA A 366 17.94 21.34 -30.29
N SER A 367 17.61 22.40 -31.02
CA SER A 367 17.00 22.30 -32.36
C SER A 367 17.90 21.60 -33.38
N GLN A 368 19.22 21.87 -33.33
CA GLN A 368 20.19 21.25 -34.25
C GLN A 368 20.44 19.78 -33.86
N LEU A 369 20.55 19.48 -32.55
CA LEU A 369 20.61 18.11 -32.08
C LEU A 369 19.39 17.32 -32.53
N LEU A 370 18.17 17.87 -32.36
CA LEU A 370 16.92 17.23 -32.81
C LEU A 370 16.91 17.00 -34.31
N SER A 371 17.43 17.95 -35.11
CA SER A 371 17.53 17.79 -36.58
C SER A 371 18.45 16.61 -36.95
N ILE A 372 19.61 16.48 -36.29
CA ILE A 372 20.50 15.33 -36.50
C ILE A 372 19.85 14.02 -36.14
N LEU A 373 19.10 13.96 -35.02
CA LEU A 373 18.36 12.76 -34.59
C LEU A 373 17.22 12.41 -35.55
N SER A 374 16.57 13.42 -36.14
CA SER A 374 15.46 13.22 -37.10
C SER A 374 15.93 12.81 -38.49
N MET A 375 17.07 13.29 -38.95
CA MET A 375 17.64 12.90 -40.24
C MET A 375 17.95 11.41 -40.33
N ASN A 376 18.16 10.75 -39.20
CA ASN A 376 18.40 9.32 -39.14
C ASN A 376 17.09 8.48 -39.01
N GLY A 377 15.93 9.10 -39.22
CA GLY A 377 14.62 8.44 -39.33
C GLY A 377 14.04 7.87 -38.04
N ARG A 378 14.66 8.14 -36.88
CA ARG A 378 14.25 7.57 -35.59
C ARG A 378 13.43 8.52 -34.71
N THR A 379 13.39 9.83 -35.01
CA THR A 379 12.70 10.83 -34.20
C THR A 379 12.07 11.88 -35.08
N GLN A 380 10.84 12.29 -34.82
CA GLN A 380 10.19 13.38 -35.55
C GLN A 380 10.63 14.74 -35.00
N ALA A 381 10.99 15.67 -35.87
CA ALA A 381 11.37 17.04 -35.46
C ALA A 381 10.12 17.90 -35.28
N ASN A 382 9.59 17.95 -34.04
CA ASN A 382 8.50 18.85 -33.66
C ASN A 382 8.79 19.56 -32.32
N ALA A 383 7.94 20.52 -31.94
CA ALA A 383 8.13 21.32 -30.76
C ALA A 383 8.11 20.47 -29.46
N GLN A 384 7.27 19.45 -29.41
CA GLN A 384 7.16 18.53 -28.28
C GLN A 384 8.44 17.71 -28.10
N MET A 385 8.98 17.15 -29.17
CA MET A 385 10.24 16.39 -29.14
C MET A 385 11.42 17.29 -28.80
N LYS A 386 11.42 18.55 -29.20
CA LYS A 386 12.42 19.52 -28.79
C LYS A 386 12.39 19.75 -27.29
N GLN A 387 11.20 19.92 -26.69
CA GLN A 387 11.05 20.10 -25.25
C GLN A 387 11.51 18.87 -24.49
N MET A 388 11.14 17.67 -24.95
CA MET A 388 11.62 16.41 -24.39
C MET A 388 13.16 16.31 -24.45
N LEU A 389 13.76 16.63 -25.59
CA LEU A 389 15.21 16.61 -25.75
C LEU A 389 15.90 17.58 -24.77
N VAL A 390 15.35 18.77 -24.56
CA VAL A 390 15.86 19.74 -23.58
C VAL A 390 15.82 19.14 -22.18
N THR A 391 14.68 18.55 -21.80
CA THR A 391 14.52 17.88 -20.51
C THR A 391 15.51 16.73 -20.32
N VAL A 392 15.73 15.92 -21.36
CA VAL A 392 16.71 14.82 -21.32
C VAL A 392 18.14 15.35 -21.14
N LEU A 393 18.52 16.41 -21.86
CA LEU A 393 19.86 17.02 -21.78
C LEU A 393 20.12 17.61 -20.38
N GLU A 394 19.12 18.30 -19.80
CA GLU A 394 19.22 18.90 -18.46
C GLU A 394 19.30 17.83 -17.37
N ASN A 395 18.43 16.82 -17.43
CA ASN A 395 18.38 15.73 -16.45
C ASN A 395 19.64 14.84 -16.47
N ASN A 396 20.29 14.72 -17.63
CA ASN A 396 21.54 13.97 -17.77
C ASN A 396 22.78 14.87 -17.65
N HIS A 397 22.62 16.06 -17.07
CA HIS A 397 23.72 16.99 -16.72
C HIS A 397 24.66 17.37 -17.89
N PHE A 398 24.12 17.50 -19.10
CA PHE A 398 24.89 18.05 -20.21
C PHE A 398 25.22 19.52 -19.91
N HIS A 399 26.49 19.88 -20.03
CA HIS A 399 26.91 21.26 -19.85
C HIS A 399 26.22 22.17 -20.87
N SER A 400 25.62 23.26 -20.39
CA SER A 400 24.93 24.22 -21.24
C SER A 400 25.50 25.64 -21.08
N ARG A 401 25.36 26.46 -22.14
CA ARG A 401 25.64 27.88 -22.12
C ARG A 401 24.56 28.65 -22.87
N LYS A 402 24.41 29.91 -22.58
CA LYS A 402 23.57 30.83 -23.36
C LYS A 402 24.45 31.64 -24.32
N THR A 403 24.05 31.70 -25.57
CA THR A 403 24.69 32.58 -26.58
C THR A 403 24.20 34.02 -26.42
N SER A 404 24.87 34.99 -27.12
CA SER A 404 24.44 36.39 -27.20
C SER A 404 23.00 36.57 -27.70
N ASN A 405 22.49 35.65 -28.49
CA ASN A 405 21.10 35.63 -28.99
C ASN A 405 20.12 34.91 -28.06
N ASN A 406 20.48 34.67 -26.81
CA ASN A 406 19.69 33.97 -25.79
C ASN A 406 19.28 32.53 -26.16
N ILE A 407 20.08 31.87 -27.02
CA ILE A 407 19.87 30.46 -27.38
C ILE A 407 20.72 29.60 -26.44
N THR A 408 20.09 28.58 -25.82
CA THR A 408 20.78 27.59 -25.01
C THR A 408 21.45 26.56 -25.93
N GLU A 409 22.75 26.39 -25.79
CA GLU A 409 23.57 25.37 -26.45
C GLU A 409 24.08 24.36 -25.43
N TYR A 410 24.22 23.12 -25.85
CA TYR A 410 24.71 21.99 -25.05
C TYR A 410 26.04 21.49 -25.59
N TRP A 411 26.96 21.16 -24.69
CA TRP A 411 28.29 20.70 -25.03
C TRP A 411 28.32 19.18 -25.14
N VAL A 412 28.50 18.67 -26.35
CA VAL A 412 28.37 17.26 -26.68
C VAL A 412 29.50 16.76 -27.54
N VAL A 413 29.80 15.48 -27.48
CA VAL A 413 30.64 14.74 -28.42
C VAL A 413 29.73 13.83 -29.25
N GLU A 414 29.85 13.93 -30.59
CA GLU A 414 29.16 13.02 -31.50
C GLU A 414 30.01 11.76 -31.68
N TYR A 415 29.35 10.59 -31.52
CA TYR A 415 29.98 9.30 -31.74
C TYR A 415 30.26 9.04 -33.24
N SER A 416 31.42 8.51 -33.57
CA SER A 416 31.74 7.98 -34.89
C SER A 416 30.83 6.78 -35.25
N ALA A 417 30.79 6.41 -36.52
CA ALA A 417 30.03 5.27 -36.98
C ALA A 417 30.52 3.94 -36.36
N GLU A 418 31.79 3.86 -36.02
CA GLU A 418 32.42 2.71 -35.37
C GLU A 418 32.01 2.62 -33.91
N GLU A 419 32.10 3.71 -33.16
CA GLU A 419 31.64 3.80 -31.75
C GLU A 419 30.14 3.51 -31.60
N ARG A 420 29.33 3.99 -32.55
CA ARG A 420 27.88 3.68 -32.58
C ARG A 420 27.61 2.18 -32.76
N LYS A 421 28.38 1.46 -33.56
CA LYS A 421 28.27 0.00 -33.72
C LYS A 421 28.68 -0.71 -32.44
N GLU A 422 29.74 -0.31 -31.78
CA GLU A 422 30.17 -0.89 -30.51
C GLU A 422 29.16 -0.65 -29.41
N ASN A 423 28.57 0.55 -29.31
CA ASN A 423 27.55 0.89 -28.34
C ASN A 423 26.21 0.12 -28.57
N SER A 424 25.92 -0.27 -29.83
CA SER A 424 24.73 -1.09 -30.13
C SER A 424 24.89 -2.56 -29.73
N ILE A 425 26.13 -3.03 -29.55
CA ILE A 425 26.44 -4.43 -29.23
C ILE A 425 26.61 -4.63 -27.69
N ARG A 426 26.99 -3.59 -26.96
CA ARG A 426 27.11 -3.65 -25.50
C ARG A 426 25.74 -3.46 -24.86
N PRO A 427 25.15 -4.50 -24.19
CA PRO A 427 24.09 -4.24 -23.26
C PRO A 427 24.63 -3.27 -22.21
N GLN A 428 23.94 -2.17 -21.97
CA GLN A 428 24.30 -1.24 -20.89
C GLN A 428 24.11 -2.01 -19.57
N LEU A 429 25.19 -2.64 -19.09
CA LEU A 429 25.22 -3.22 -17.76
C LEU A 429 25.07 -2.07 -16.75
N PRO A 430 24.20 -2.23 -15.75
CA PRO A 430 24.10 -1.25 -14.68
C PRO A 430 25.47 -1.09 -14.02
N VAL A 431 25.89 0.14 -13.83
CA VAL A 431 27.11 0.46 -13.08
C VAL A 431 26.95 -0.14 -11.69
N GLN A 432 27.73 -1.16 -11.37
CA GLN A 432 27.90 -1.65 -10.01
C GLN A 432 28.60 -0.54 -9.22
N THR A 433 27.83 0.32 -8.58
CA THR A 433 28.35 1.18 -7.52
C THR A 433 28.39 0.34 -6.24
N GLY A 434 29.52 -0.34 -6.04
CA GLY A 434 29.87 -0.89 -4.74
C GLY A 434 29.97 0.25 -3.74
N LEU A 435 29.03 0.35 -2.86
CA LEU A 435 29.21 1.00 -1.55
C LEU A 435 29.36 -0.13 -0.56
N GLU A 436 30.57 -0.32 -0.07
CA GLU A 436 30.83 -1.04 1.17
C GLU A 436 30.10 -0.27 2.30
N LEU A 437 29.21 -0.96 3.00
CA LEU A 437 28.56 -0.52 4.23
C LEU A 437 29.46 -0.79 5.42
#